data_ce2b611e1e34063c6993a3e82c3e5d89
#
_entry.id   ce2b611e1e34063c6993a3e82c3e5d89
#
_cell.length_a   1.000
_cell.length_b   1.000
_cell.length_c   1.000
_cell.angle_alpha   90.00
_cell.angle_beta   90.00
_cell.angle_gamma   90.00
#
_symmetry.space_group_name_H-M   'P 1'
#
loop_
_entity.id
_entity.type
_entity.pdbx_description
1 polymer ?
#
loop_
_entity_poly.entity_id
_entity_poly.type
_entity_poly.pdbx_seq_one_letter_code
_entity_poly.pdbx_strand_id
1 'polypeptide(L)'
;MKKNIIIILLILLVPLAAYFCLTRDRLTTPPSVAASGAEVIKFSSPMCYECQELEKVFENVFPKYKENINLKVIDVTNRDNSIQALIKQYNVTLVPTTVFKKSDGSVTRRIEGCMKEEVLENYLKELING
;
A
#
# COMPACT_ATOMS: atom_id res chain seq x y z
N MET A 1 29.71 -45.97 -8.69
CA MET A 1 28.30 -45.71 -8.40
C MET A 1 28.09 -44.48 -7.53
N LYS A 2 28.81 -44.30 -6.45
CA LYS A 2 28.63 -43.11 -5.57
C LYS A 2 28.91 -41.75 -6.25
N LYS A 3 29.92 -41.67 -7.14
CA LYS A 3 30.23 -40.45 -7.90
C LYS A 3 29.10 -40.02 -8.85
N ASN A 4 28.46 -41.00 -9.52
CA ASN A 4 27.38 -40.70 -10.46
C ASN A 4 26.10 -40.23 -9.75
N ILE A 5 25.82 -40.75 -8.55
CA ILE A 5 24.69 -40.32 -7.73
C ILE A 5 24.86 -38.87 -7.24
N ILE A 6 26.09 -38.49 -6.88
CA ILE A 6 26.43 -37.14 -6.46
C ILE A 6 26.25 -36.14 -7.61
N ILE A 7 26.67 -36.52 -8.83
CA ILE A 7 26.52 -35.68 -10.02
C ILE A 7 25.04 -35.49 -10.37
N ILE A 8 24.24 -36.54 -10.32
CA ILE A 8 22.79 -36.47 -10.56
C ILE A 8 22.09 -35.61 -9.51
N LEU A 9 22.48 -35.73 -8.25
CA LEU A 9 21.97 -34.92 -7.16
C LEU A 9 22.31 -33.44 -7.30
N LEU A 10 23.54 -33.14 -7.78
CA LEU A 10 23.97 -31.76 -8.06
C LEU A 10 23.21 -31.15 -9.24
N ILE A 11 22.98 -31.90 -10.31
CA ILE A 11 22.23 -31.44 -11.49
C ILE A 11 20.77 -31.16 -11.16
N LEU A 12 20.17 -31.86 -10.20
CA LEU A 12 18.81 -31.65 -9.75
C LEU A 12 18.71 -30.53 -8.70
N LEU A 13 19.69 -30.42 -7.79
CA LEU A 13 19.66 -29.43 -6.71
C LEU A 13 19.96 -28.00 -7.17
N VAL A 14 20.85 -27.83 -8.16
CA VAL A 14 21.24 -26.50 -8.65
C VAL A 14 20.07 -25.75 -9.30
N PRO A 15 19.31 -26.33 -10.24
CA PRO A 15 18.14 -25.62 -10.80
C PRO A 15 17.02 -25.47 -9.80
N LEU A 16 16.86 -26.35 -8.82
CA LEU A 16 15.86 -26.24 -7.77
C LEU A 16 16.22 -25.09 -6.81
N ALA A 17 17.48 -24.93 -6.45
CA ALA A 17 17.96 -23.82 -5.65
C ALA A 17 17.85 -22.48 -6.40
N ALA A 18 18.20 -22.46 -7.69
CA ALA A 18 18.02 -21.28 -8.54
C ALA A 18 16.54 -20.90 -8.69
N TYR A 19 15.67 -21.87 -8.87
CA TYR A 19 14.22 -21.64 -8.90
C TYR A 19 13.71 -21.08 -7.58
N PHE A 20 14.19 -21.59 -6.45
CA PHE A 20 13.79 -21.12 -5.12
C PHE A 20 14.32 -19.72 -4.80
N CYS A 21 15.52 -19.36 -5.25
CA CYS A 21 16.05 -18.00 -5.14
C CYS A 21 15.25 -17.01 -6.02
N LEU A 22 14.96 -17.39 -7.26
CA LEU A 22 14.20 -16.56 -8.19
C LEU A 22 12.71 -16.39 -7.80
N THR A 23 12.14 -17.37 -7.11
CA THR A 23 10.74 -17.26 -6.65
C THR A 23 10.60 -16.54 -5.32
N ARG A 24 11.66 -16.49 -4.51
CA ARG A 24 11.64 -15.66 -3.28
C ARG A 24 11.54 -14.16 -3.57
N ASP A 25 12.13 -13.70 -4.66
CA ASP A 25 12.04 -12.28 -5.06
C ASP A 25 10.68 -11.88 -5.62
N ARG A 26 9.81 -12.85 -5.94
CA ARG A 26 8.44 -12.54 -6.40
C ARG A 26 7.40 -12.40 -5.29
N LEU A 27 7.73 -12.76 -4.05
CA LEU A 27 6.83 -12.64 -2.90
C LEU A 27 7.04 -11.33 -2.12
N THR A 28 8.02 -10.54 -2.49
CA THR A 28 8.29 -9.23 -1.90
C THR A 28 8.47 -8.20 -2.99
N THR A 29 7.40 -7.89 -3.67
CA THR A 29 7.35 -6.60 -4.32
C THR A 29 6.07 -5.92 -3.92
N PRO A 30 6.12 -5.06 -2.94
CA PRO A 30 5.48 -3.80 -3.15
C PRO A 30 6.37 -3.04 -4.14
N PRO A 31 5.82 -2.51 -5.21
CA PRO A 31 6.48 -1.43 -5.90
C PRO A 31 6.35 -0.23 -4.99
N SER A 32 7.35 0.07 -4.31
CA SER A 32 7.56 1.42 -3.88
C SER A 32 8.97 1.53 -3.47
N VAL A 33 9.62 2.26 -4.20
CA VAL A 33 10.52 3.26 -3.68
C VAL A 33 10.12 3.54 -2.25
N ALA A 34 10.81 2.93 -1.32
CA ALA A 34 10.75 3.32 0.05
C ALA A 34 11.35 4.71 0.15
N ALA A 35 10.56 5.70 -0.11
CA ALA A 35 10.69 6.89 0.67
C ALA A 35 10.31 6.43 2.08
N SER A 36 11.24 6.49 3.00
CA SER A 36 11.03 6.31 4.42
C SER A 36 10.08 7.40 4.92
N GLY A 37 8.83 7.29 4.55
CA GLY A 37 7.82 8.31 4.78
C GLY A 37 6.53 7.69 5.25
N ALA A 38 5.73 8.49 5.88
CA ALA A 38 4.35 8.16 6.20
C ALA A 38 3.55 7.89 4.91
N GLU A 39 2.51 7.10 5.02
CA GLU A 39 1.64 6.73 3.90
C GLU A 39 0.18 7.08 4.22
N VAL A 40 -0.51 7.63 3.24
CA VAL A 40 -1.97 7.80 3.27
C VAL A 40 -2.58 6.94 2.19
N ILE A 41 -3.50 6.06 2.58
CA ILE A 41 -4.23 5.19 1.66
C ILE A 41 -5.67 5.69 1.58
N LYS A 42 -6.09 6.09 0.41
CA LYS A 42 -7.44 6.55 0.13
C LYS A 42 -8.20 5.50 -0.68
N PHE A 43 -9.23 4.92 -0.10
CA PHE A 43 -10.17 4.03 -0.78
C PHE A 43 -11.31 4.85 -1.36
N SER A 44 -11.54 4.73 -2.64
CA SER A 44 -12.41 5.61 -3.40
C SER A 44 -13.14 4.84 -4.49
N SER A 45 -14.23 5.41 -5.01
CA SER A 45 -14.95 4.91 -6.18
C SER A 45 -15.24 6.08 -7.12
N PRO A 46 -15.11 5.88 -8.44
CA PRO A 46 -15.39 6.92 -9.43
C PRO A 46 -16.84 7.43 -9.40
N MET A 47 -17.78 6.61 -8.95
CA MET A 47 -19.21 6.92 -8.90
C MET A 47 -19.65 7.51 -7.56
N CYS A 48 -18.75 7.73 -6.63
CA CYS A 48 -19.05 8.22 -5.30
C CYS A 48 -18.90 9.75 -5.25
N TYR A 49 -19.99 10.47 -4.98
CA TYR A 49 -19.98 11.93 -4.87
C TYR A 49 -19.05 12.42 -3.74
N GLU A 50 -19.16 11.83 -2.55
CA GLU A 50 -18.29 12.20 -1.41
C GLU A 50 -16.80 11.93 -1.68
N CYS A 51 -16.50 10.92 -2.51
CA CYS A 51 -15.13 10.65 -2.94
C CYS A 51 -14.59 11.79 -3.80
N GLN A 52 -15.41 12.35 -4.68
CA GLN A 52 -15.04 13.49 -5.53
C GLN A 52 -14.84 14.77 -4.71
N GLU A 53 -15.67 14.99 -3.70
CA GLU A 53 -15.49 16.12 -2.77
C GLU A 53 -14.20 15.96 -1.95
N LEU A 54 -13.92 14.76 -1.46
CA LEU A 54 -12.68 14.47 -0.74
C LEU A 54 -11.44 14.63 -1.66
N GLU A 55 -11.57 14.32 -2.95
CA GLU A 55 -10.49 14.52 -3.94
C GLU A 55 -10.07 15.98 -3.99
N LYS A 56 -11.03 16.91 -4.08
CA LYS A 56 -10.77 18.36 -4.08
C LYS A 56 -10.03 18.80 -2.82
N VAL A 57 -10.41 18.27 -1.66
CA VAL A 57 -9.72 18.55 -0.39
C VAL A 57 -8.27 18.08 -0.44
N PHE A 58 -8.02 16.88 -0.98
CA PHE A 58 -6.66 16.37 -1.16
C PHE A 58 -5.86 17.20 -2.17
N GLU A 59 -6.45 17.60 -3.28
CA GLU A 59 -5.80 18.45 -4.29
C GLU A 59 -5.33 19.79 -3.72
N ASN A 60 -6.10 20.37 -2.79
CA ASN A 60 -5.76 21.64 -2.15
C ASN A 60 -4.69 21.50 -1.07
N VAL A 61 -4.69 20.43 -0.30
CA VAL A 61 -3.86 20.28 0.90
C VAL A 61 -2.61 19.43 0.63
N PHE A 62 -2.76 18.30 -0.05
CA PHE A 62 -1.72 17.29 -0.18
C PHE A 62 -0.45 17.76 -0.91
N PRO A 63 -0.48 18.66 -1.92
CA PRO A 63 0.74 19.12 -2.60
C PRO A 63 1.83 19.66 -1.67
N LYS A 64 1.45 20.20 -0.51
CA LYS A 64 2.38 20.69 0.51
C LYS A 64 3.18 19.56 1.22
N TYR A 65 2.65 18.34 1.18
CA TYR A 65 3.14 17.18 1.95
C TYR A 65 3.68 16.04 1.11
N LYS A 66 3.56 16.12 -0.21
CA LYS A 66 3.91 15.07 -1.17
C LYS A 66 5.36 14.57 -1.10
N GLU A 67 6.28 15.38 -0.56
CA GLU A 67 7.69 14.99 -0.41
C GLU A 67 7.94 14.12 0.82
N ASN A 68 7.05 14.23 1.82
CA ASN A 68 7.20 13.53 3.10
C ASN A 68 6.18 12.40 3.29
N ILE A 69 5.10 12.43 2.53
CA ILE A 69 3.99 11.48 2.65
C ILE A 69 3.67 10.87 1.29
N ASN A 70 3.58 9.55 1.25
CA ASN A 70 3.14 8.82 0.07
C ASN A 70 1.62 8.72 0.06
N LEU A 71 0.98 9.12 -1.04
CA LEU A 71 -0.47 8.96 -1.24
C LEU A 71 -0.74 7.78 -2.18
N LYS A 72 -1.48 6.80 -1.68
CA LYS A 72 -1.97 5.66 -2.45
C LYS A 72 -3.49 5.76 -2.59
N VAL A 73 -3.97 5.85 -3.82
CA VAL A 73 -5.40 5.84 -4.13
C VAL A 73 -5.80 4.47 -4.63
N ILE A 74 -6.83 3.89 -4.03
CA ILE A 74 -7.34 2.55 -4.34
C ILE A 74 -8.79 2.68 -4.81
N ASP A 75 -9.04 2.26 -6.04
CA ASP A 75 -10.39 2.12 -6.57
C ASP A 75 -10.99 0.79 -6.08
N VAL A 76 -12.01 0.89 -5.22
CA VAL A 76 -12.68 -0.28 -4.65
C VAL A 76 -13.56 -1.04 -5.64
N THR A 77 -13.83 -0.47 -6.81
CA THR A 77 -14.56 -1.15 -7.88
C THR A 77 -13.69 -2.13 -8.65
N ASN A 78 -12.38 -2.00 -8.53
CA ASN A 78 -11.43 -2.92 -9.11
C ASN A 78 -11.46 -4.26 -8.37
N ARG A 79 -11.68 -5.35 -9.11
CA ARG A 79 -11.82 -6.71 -8.58
C ARG A 79 -10.51 -7.49 -8.52
N ASP A 80 -9.39 -6.83 -8.69
CA ASP A 80 -8.08 -7.44 -8.51
C ASP A 80 -7.93 -8.02 -7.09
N ASN A 81 -7.38 -9.23 -7.00
CA ASN A 81 -7.21 -9.92 -5.72
C ASN A 81 -6.37 -9.13 -4.72
N SER A 82 -5.38 -8.39 -5.18
CA SER A 82 -4.54 -7.52 -4.34
C SER A 82 -5.34 -6.36 -3.74
N ILE A 83 -6.23 -5.76 -4.53
CA ILE A 83 -7.14 -4.70 -4.08
C ILE A 83 -8.15 -5.24 -3.07
N GLN A 84 -8.74 -6.41 -3.37
CA GLN A 84 -9.68 -7.05 -2.45
C GLN A 84 -9.03 -7.45 -1.12
N ALA A 85 -7.78 -7.87 -1.15
CA ALA A 85 -7.00 -8.14 0.06
C ALA A 85 -6.80 -6.87 0.92
N LEU A 86 -6.49 -5.73 0.29
CA LEU A 86 -6.36 -4.44 0.98
C LEU A 86 -7.68 -3.97 1.59
N ILE A 87 -8.78 -4.09 0.85
CA ILE A 87 -10.13 -3.76 1.34
C ILE A 87 -10.45 -4.54 2.61
N LYS A 88 -10.15 -5.85 2.62
CA LYS A 88 -10.33 -6.71 3.80
C LYS A 88 -9.35 -6.35 4.92
N GLN A 89 -8.08 -6.14 4.61
CA GLN A 89 -7.04 -5.80 5.57
C GLN A 89 -7.39 -4.54 6.38
N TYR A 90 -7.90 -3.51 5.71
CA TYR A 90 -8.27 -2.25 6.34
C TYR A 90 -9.75 -2.18 6.73
N ASN A 91 -10.49 -3.29 6.60
CA ASN A 91 -11.92 -3.41 6.93
C ASN A 91 -12.75 -2.27 6.30
N VAL A 92 -12.54 -2.03 5.01
CA VAL A 92 -13.23 -0.97 4.26
C VAL A 92 -14.64 -1.42 3.94
N THR A 93 -15.63 -0.80 4.57
CA THR A 93 -17.04 -1.11 4.41
C THR A 93 -17.80 -0.04 3.63
N LEU A 94 -17.26 1.15 3.57
CA LEU A 94 -17.82 2.26 2.81
C LEU A 94 -16.73 3.14 2.20
N VAL A 95 -17.07 3.95 1.22
CA VAL A 95 -16.19 4.91 0.59
C VAL A 95 -16.77 6.33 0.71
N PRO A 96 -15.92 7.34 0.80
CA PRO A 96 -14.46 7.27 0.90
C PRO A 96 -13.99 6.79 2.28
N THR A 97 -12.93 6.00 2.33
CA THR A 97 -12.21 5.66 3.56
C THR A 97 -10.75 6.06 3.40
N THR A 98 -10.21 6.77 4.36
CA THR A 98 -8.81 7.21 4.38
C THR A 98 -8.08 6.61 5.56
N VAL A 99 -6.96 5.95 5.30
CA VAL A 99 -6.10 5.32 6.31
C VAL A 99 -4.79 6.07 6.37
N PHE A 100 -4.41 6.51 7.56
CA PHE A 100 -3.16 7.20 7.83
C PHE A 100 -2.17 6.27 8.52
N LYS A 101 -0.99 6.10 7.92
CA LYS A 101 0.07 5.21 8.42
C LYS A 101 1.35 5.97 8.64
N LYS A 102 2.01 5.68 9.74
CA LYS A 102 3.38 6.15 10.00
C LYS A 102 4.41 5.42 9.16
N SER A 103 5.61 5.94 9.14
CA SER A 103 6.77 5.34 8.47
C SER A 103 7.12 3.94 8.97
N ASP A 104 6.75 3.59 10.20
CA ASP A 104 6.91 2.25 10.77
C ASP A 104 5.82 1.26 10.34
N GLY A 105 4.85 1.72 9.53
CA GLY A 105 3.72 0.92 9.05
C GLY A 105 2.52 0.87 9.99
N SER A 106 2.59 1.48 11.16
CA SER A 106 1.46 1.52 12.09
C SER A 106 0.35 2.44 11.60
N VAL A 107 -0.90 1.99 11.74
CA VAL A 107 -2.08 2.78 11.40
C VAL A 107 -2.39 3.71 12.58
N THR A 108 -2.34 5.00 12.33
CA THR A 108 -2.66 6.02 13.35
C THR A 108 -4.13 6.39 13.35
N ARG A 109 -4.72 6.46 12.17
CA ARG A 109 -6.13 6.84 12.00
C ARG A 109 -6.74 6.13 10.80
N ARG A 110 -8.02 5.91 10.90
CA ARG A 110 -8.90 5.45 9.82
C ARG A 110 -10.18 6.28 9.88
N ILE A 111 -10.43 7.02 8.81
CA ILE A 111 -11.55 7.96 8.73
C ILE A 111 -12.47 7.53 7.60
N GLU A 112 -13.74 7.43 7.88
CA GLU A 112 -14.79 7.15 6.90
C GLU A 112 -15.52 8.44 6.55
N GLY A 113 -15.83 8.62 5.27
CA GLY A 113 -16.51 9.80 4.76
C GLY A 113 -15.57 10.95 4.40
N CYS A 114 -16.18 12.07 4.02
CA CYS A 114 -15.46 13.27 3.66
C CYS A 114 -14.91 13.98 4.90
N MET A 115 -13.81 14.71 4.74
CA MET A 115 -13.23 15.54 5.80
C MET A 115 -12.90 16.93 5.27
N LYS A 116 -12.85 17.92 6.18
CA LYS A 116 -12.47 19.29 5.86
C LYS A 116 -10.96 19.42 5.66
N GLU A 117 -10.53 20.43 4.91
CA GLU A 117 -9.12 20.72 4.65
C GLU A 117 -8.28 20.85 5.93
N GLU A 118 -8.80 21.60 6.94
CA GLU A 118 -8.13 21.77 8.22
C GLU A 118 -7.88 20.44 8.97
N VAL A 119 -8.87 19.54 8.89
CA VAL A 119 -8.78 18.22 9.53
C VAL A 119 -7.72 17.36 8.83
N LEU A 120 -7.75 17.33 7.51
CA LEU A 120 -6.76 16.63 6.70
C LEU A 120 -5.35 17.17 6.99
N GLU A 121 -5.20 18.50 6.98
CA GLU A 121 -3.91 19.16 7.23
C GLU A 121 -3.35 18.80 8.61
N ASN A 122 -4.17 18.78 9.64
CA ASN A 122 -3.76 18.40 10.99
C ASN A 122 -3.28 16.94 11.04
N TYR A 123 -3.98 16.02 10.38
CA TYR A 123 -3.59 14.61 10.33
C TYR A 123 -2.28 14.39 9.56
N LEU A 124 -2.06 15.13 8.46
CA LEU A 124 -0.81 15.06 7.70
C LEU A 124 0.36 15.62 8.52
N LYS A 125 0.17 16.71 9.26
CA LYS A 125 1.19 17.25 10.18
C LYS A 125 1.52 16.26 11.30
N GLU A 126 0.52 15.61 11.86
CA GLU A 126 0.70 14.59 12.91
C GLU A 126 1.53 13.39 12.39
N LEU A 127 1.34 12.99 11.13
CA LEU A 127 2.11 11.91 10.52
C LEU A 127 3.60 12.24 10.34
N ILE A 128 3.93 13.50 10.07
CA ILE A 128 5.32 13.94 9.86
C ILE A 128 6.03 14.16 11.19
N ASN A 129 5.33 14.69 12.19
CA ASN A 129 5.91 15.08 13.47
C ASN A 129 5.92 13.96 14.51
N GLY A 130 5.25 12.87 14.22
CA GLY A 130 5.17 11.70 15.12
C GLY A 130 6.08 10.59 14.72
#